data_880f3c65b197a2ca016f4a0cbcfe818d
#
_entry.id   880f3c65b197a2ca016f4a0cbcfe818d
#
_cell.length_a   1.000
_cell.length_b   1.000
_cell.length_c   1.000
_cell.angle_alpha   90.00
_cell.angle_beta   90.00
_cell.angle_gamma   90.00
#
_symmetry.space_group_name_H-M   'P 1'
#
loop_
_entity.id
_entity.type
_entity.pdbx_description
1 polymer ?
#
loop_
_entity_poly.entity_id
_entity_poly.type
_entity_poly.pdbx_seq_one_letter_code
_entity_poly.pdbx_strand_id
1 'polypeptide(L)'
;VDERMAALAAMYEQGPVDLQITAANTITTFNTLNAIDFENYAPSNDAVYPDSWFAQSMKSAAALIKSGIGVEAICSDIGGWDTHADQQPREGYMADLMQEVADTLSAFHADMKGDSTKNYIVVVMSEFGRICFENATAGTDHGHGGLMMLLGNNIDGGRVLTNWPGLGDDDLFQGQ
;
A
#
# COMPACT_ATOMS: atom_id res chain seq x y z
N VAL A 1 -13.96 -8.80 -24.36
CA VAL A 1 -12.75 -9.31 -23.65
C VAL A 1 -12.46 -10.73 -24.08
N ASP A 2 -13.47 -11.59 -24.18
CA ASP A 2 -13.28 -13.02 -24.43
C ASP A 2 -12.69 -13.36 -25.80
N GLU A 3 -13.09 -12.67 -26.88
CA GLU A 3 -12.56 -12.92 -28.23
C GLU A 3 -11.09 -12.55 -28.36
N ARG A 4 -10.64 -11.47 -27.72
CA ARG A 4 -9.22 -11.06 -27.73
C ARG A 4 -8.37 -12.02 -26.94
N MET A 5 -8.84 -12.48 -25.79
CA MET A 5 -8.14 -13.45 -24.97
C MET A 5 -8.06 -14.83 -25.66
N ALA A 6 -9.12 -15.26 -26.33
CA ALA A 6 -9.12 -16.47 -27.13
C ALA A 6 -8.12 -16.39 -28.30
N ALA A 7 -8.09 -15.25 -29.01
CA ALA A 7 -7.12 -15.02 -30.07
C ALA A 7 -5.67 -15.03 -29.58
N LEU A 8 -5.41 -14.39 -28.43
CA LEU A 8 -4.09 -14.42 -27.80
C LEU A 8 -3.70 -15.84 -27.39
N ALA A 9 -4.60 -16.60 -26.77
CA ALA A 9 -4.34 -18.00 -26.40
C ALA A 9 -3.92 -18.83 -27.62
N ALA A 10 -4.71 -18.74 -28.72
CA ALA A 10 -4.41 -19.46 -29.95
C ALA A 10 -3.07 -19.07 -30.60
N MET A 11 -2.66 -17.82 -30.48
CA MET A 11 -1.32 -17.38 -30.95
C MET A 11 -0.20 -18.00 -30.14
N TYR A 12 -0.35 -18.09 -28.83
CA TYR A 12 0.69 -18.66 -27.95
C TYR A 12 0.75 -20.19 -28.02
N GLU A 13 -0.33 -20.89 -28.37
CA GLU A 13 -0.34 -22.35 -28.55
C GLU A 13 0.65 -22.83 -29.62
N GLN A 14 1.02 -21.97 -30.58
CA GLN A 14 1.98 -22.29 -31.64
C GLN A 14 3.42 -21.87 -31.30
N GLY A 15 3.62 -21.22 -30.13
CA GLY A 15 4.91 -20.73 -29.67
C GLY A 15 5.77 -21.79 -28.98
N PRO A 16 6.97 -21.42 -28.51
CA PRO A 16 7.80 -22.26 -27.65
C PRO A 16 7.06 -22.66 -26.36
N VAL A 17 7.36 -23.85 -25.82
CA VAL A 17 6.67 -24.43 -24.65
C VAL A 17 6.65 -23.48 -23.44
N ASP A 18 7.76 -22.80 -23.18
CA ASP A 18 7.85 -21.85 -22.04
C ASP A 18 6.87 -20.67 -22.20
N LEU A 19 6.68 -20.21 -23.44
CA LEU A 19 5.69 -19.16 -23.73
C LEU A 19 4.26 -19.67 -23.62
N GLN A 20 3.99 -20.91 -24.01
CA GLN A 20 2.67 -21.54 -23.86
C GLN A 20 2.27 -21.61 -22.38
N ILE A 21 3.19 -22.06 -21.51
CA ILE A 21 2.96 -22.18 -20.07
C ILE A 21 2.70 -20.79 -19.46
N THR A 22 3.53 -19.81 -19.79
CA THR A 22 3.39 -18.44 -19.28
C THR A 22 2.06 -17.82 -19.72
N ALA A 23 1.68 -17.99 -20.98
CA ALA A 23 0.42 -17.49 -21.50
C ALA A 23 -0.80 -18.15 -20.82
N ALA A 24 -0.77 -19.47 -20.64
CA ALA A 24 -1.84 -20.20 -19.97
C ALA A 24 -2.01 -19.73 -18.52
N ASN A 25 -0.92 -19.54 -17.78
CA ASN A 25 -0.94 -19.01 -16.42
C ASN A 25 -1.50 -17.58 -16.37
N THR A 26 -1.08 -16.72 -17.30
CA THR A 26 -1.56 -15.33 -17.41
C THR A 26 -3.04 -15.29 -17.69
N ILE A 27 -3.55 -16.09 -18.62
CA ILE A 27 -4.96 -16.18 -18.95
C ILE A 27 -5.77 -16.69 -17.75
N THR A 28 -5.27 -17.69 -17.05
CA THR A 28 -5.90 -18.23 -15.85
C THR A 28 -6.00 -17.15 -14.76
N THR A 29 -4.92 -16.42 -14.50
CA THR A 29 -4.91 -15.31 -13.55
C THR A 29 -5.91 -14.23 -13.95
N PHE A 30 -5.91 -13.84 -15.22
CA PHE A 30 -6.85 -12.84 -15.74
C PHE A 30 -8.31 -13.26 -15.56
N ASN A 31 -8.64 -14.51 -15.87
CA ASN A 31 -10.00 -15.04 -15.69
C ASN A 31 -10.39 -15.08 -14.21
N THR A 32 -9.45 -15.41 -13.32
CA THR A 32 -9.67 -15.39 -11.86
C THR A 32 -9.97 -13.98 -11.37
N LEU A 33 -9.21 -12.98 -11.82
CA LEU A 33 -9.42 -11.58 -11.47
C LEU A 33 -10.74 -11.02 -12.05
N ASN A 34 -11.11 -11.39 -13.27
CA ASN A 34 -12.37 -10.97 -13.90
C ASN A 34 -13.61 -11.52 -13.19
N ALA A 35 -13.47 -12.58 -12.40
CA ALA A 35 -14.57 -13.10 -11.59
C ALA A 35 -14.87 -12.26 -10.35
N ILE A 36 -14.01 -11.30 -10.03
CA ILE A 36 -14.17 -10.40 -8.90
C ILE A 36 -14.83 -9.11 -9.40
N ASP A 37 -15.97 -8.76 -8.82
CA ASP A 37 -16.67 -7.52 -9.13
C ASP A 37 -16.07 -6.35 -8.34
N PHE A 38 -14.94 -5.80 -8.84
CA PHE A 38 -14.29 -4.65 -8.21
C PHE A 38 -15.13 -3.37 -8.29
N GLU A 39 -15.92 -3.22 -9.37
CA GLU A 39 -16.71 -2.02 -9.65
C GLU A 39 -17.83 -1.85 -8.62
N ASN A 40 -18.52 -2.95 -8.29
CA ASN A 40 -19.64 -2.95 -7.35
C ASN A 40 -19.23 -3.44 -5.95
N TYR A 41 -17.92 -3.56 -5.68
CA TYR A 41 -17.47 -3.97 -4.36
C TYR A 41 -17.94 -2.99 -3.28
N ALA A 42 -18.76 -3.49 -2.35
CA ALA A 42 -19.28 -2.74 -1.22
C ALA A 42 -18.42 -3.03 0.03
N PRO A 43 -17.70 -2.03 0.57
CA PRO A 43 -16.96 -2.18 1.82
C PRO A 43 -17.87 -2.58 2.99
N SER A 44 -17.35 -3.38 3.92
CA SER A 44 -18.06 -3.76 5.15
C SER A 44 -17.93 -2.68 6.21
N ASN A 45 -18.78 -2.77 7.25
CA ASN A 45 -18.71 -1.93 8.46
C ASN A 45 -18.76 -0.41 8.16
N ASP A 46 -19.54 -0.02 7.15
CA ASP A 46 -19.69 1.38 6.72
C ASP A 46 -18.35 2.07 6.41
N ALA A 47 -17.33 1.29 6.01
CA ALA A 47 -16.02 1.83 5.65
C ALA A 47 -16.12 2.73 4.43
N VAL A 48 -15.63 3.96 4.54
CA VAL A 48 -15.63 4.97 3.48
C VAL A 48 -14.19 5.26 3.08
N TYR A 49 -13.81 4.79 1.90
CA TYR A 49 -12.49 5.08 1.33
C TYR A 49 -12.48 6.49 0.72
N PRO A 50 -11.41 7.27 0.92
CA PRO A 50 -11.20 8.53 0.22
C PRO A 50 -11.29 8.39 -1.31
N ASP A 51 -11.60 9.50 -1.98
CA ASP A 51 -11.58 9.55 -3.46
C ASP A 51 -10.16 9.85 -3.95
N SER A 52 -9.27 8.87 -3.83
CA SER A 52 -7.89 8.94 -4.29
C SER A 52 -7.45 7.64 -4.94
N TRP A 53 -6.40 7.70 -5.72
CA TRP A 53 -5.82 6.52 -6.37
C TRP A 53 -5.34 5.48 -5.33
N PHE A 54 -4.66 5.94 -4.27
CA PHE A 54 -4.18 5.07 -3.21
C PHE A 54 -5.34 4.38 -2.48
N ALA A 55 -6.37 5.13 -2.14
CA ALA A 55 -7.56 4.58 -1.47
C ALA A 55 -8.30 3.55 -2.35
N GLN A 56 -8.40 3.78 -3.66
CA GLN A 56 -8.98 2.81 -4.59
C GLN A 56 -8.11 1.55 -4.72
N SER A 57 -6.79 1.67 -4.68
CA SER A 57 -5.88 0.52 -4.62
C SER A 57 -6.11 -0.32 -3.37
N MET A 58 -6.22 0.32 -2.20
CA MET A 58 -6.50 -0.37 -0.93
C MET A 58 -7.90 -0.98 -0.88
N LYS A 59 -8.89 -0.32 -1.45
CA LYS A 59 -10.25 -0.89 -1.62
C LYS A 59 -10.23 -2.15 -2.49
N SER A 60 -9.47 -2.13 -3.58
CA SER A 60 -9.28 -3.29 -4.46
C SER A 60 -8.53 -4.42 -3.74
N ALA A 61 -7.55 -4.08 -2.90
CA ALA A 61 -6.85 -5.05 -2.05
C ALA A 61 -7.81 -5.75 -1.08
N ALA A 62 -8.72 -5.00 -0.44
CA ALA A 62 -9.73 -5.59 0.43
C ALA A 62 -10.66 -6.56 -0.33
N ALA A 63 -11.11 -6.18 -1.53
CA ALA A 63 -11.92 -7.05 -2.39
C ALA A 63 -11.18 -8.34 -2.76
N LEU A 64 -9.90 -8.23 -3.14
CA LEU A 64 -9.03 -9.38 -3.45
C LEU A 64 -8.89 -10.33 -2.26
N ILE A 65 -8.58 -9.82 -1.07
CA ILE A 65 -8.43 -10.64 0.13
C ILE A 65 -9.74 -11.34 0.48
N LYS A 66 -10.86 -10.62 0.43
CA LYS A 66 -12.18 -11.18 0.75
C LYS A 66 -12.67 -12.17 -0.27
N SER A 67 -12.27 -12.09 -1.52
CA SER A 67 -12.65 -13.06 -2.57
C SER A 67 -12.13 -14.47 -2.30
N GLY A 68 -11.09 -14.62 -1.49
CA GLY A 68 -10.57 -15.93 -1.09
C GLY A 68 -9.81 -16.67 -2.19
N ILE A 69 -9.32 -15.98 -3.21
CA ILE A 69 -8.57 -16.57 -4.34
C ILE A 69 -7.13 -17.00 -3.98
N GLY A 70 -6.74 -16.91 -2.71
CA GLY A 70 -5.41 -17.32 -2.26
C GLY A 70 -4.34 -16.25 -2.39
N VAL A 71 -4.71 -14.97 -2.27
CA VAL A 71 -3.74 -13.87 -2.24
C VAL A 71 -2.87 -13.96 -1.00
N GLU A 72 -1.54 -13.95 -1.18
CA GLU A 72 -0.56 -14.02 -0.09
C GLU A 72 0.11 -12.68 0.19
N ALA A 73 0.34 -11.86 -0.84
CA ALA A 73 0.95 -10.54 -0.73
C ALA A 73 0.36 -9.57 -1.73
N ILE A 74 0.20 -8.31 -1.31
CA ILE A 74 -0.21 -7.18 -2.14
C ILE A 74 0.75 -6.05 -1.87
N CYS A 75 1.22 -5.38 -2.92
CA CYS A 75 2.00 -4.17 -2.82
C CYS A 75 1.17 -3.00 -3.38
N SER A 76 1.19 -1.90 -2.66
CA SER A 76 0.61 -0.62 -3.10
C SER A 76 1.54 0.49 -2.67
N ASP A 77 1.57 1.57 -3.41
CA ASP A 77 2.42 2.72 -3.11
C ASP A 77 1.64 4.02 -3.14
N ILE A 78 2.14 5.00 -2.43
CA ILE A 78 1.72 6.39 -2.47
C ILE A 78 2.96 7.26 -2.50
N GLY A 79 3.13 8.01 -3.58
CA GLY A 79 4.27 8.89 -3.81
C GLY A 79 4.11 10.25 -3.16
N GLY A 80 5.10 11.13 -3.40
CA GLY A 80 5.04 12.53 -2.97
C GLY A 80 5.79 12.85 -1.67
N TRP A 81 6.47 11.88 -1.07
CA TRP A 81 7.15 12.03 0.23
C TRP A 81 8.50 12.74 0.15
N ASP A 82 9.07 12.89 -1.05
CA ASP A 82 10.40 13.47 -1.24
C ASP A 82 10.39 15.01 -1.26
N THR A 83 10.02 15.59 -0.12
CA THR A 83 9.77 17.02 0.08
C THR A 83 11.01 17.74 0.55
N HIS A 84 11.91 18.09 -0.39
CA HIS A 84 13.12 18.87 -0.11
C HIS A 84 12.87 20.37 0.05
N ALA A 85 11.69 20.85 -0.33
CA ALA A 85 11.31 22.24 -0.20
C ALA A 85 9.82 22.35 0.17
N ASP A 86 9.46 23.38 0.93
CA ASP A 86 8.07 23.73 1.28
C ASP A 86 7.23 22.52 1.71
N GLN A 87 7.74 21.76 2.69
CA GLN A 87 7.17 20.49 3.13
C GLN A 87 5.78 20.61 3.76
N GLN A 88 5.50 21.74 4.41
CA GLN A 88 4.19 22.04 5.02
C GLN A 88 3.67 20.92 5.96
N PRO A 89 4.35 20.63 7.07
CA PRO A 89 4.06 19.44 7.88
C PRO A 89 2.80 19.55 8.74
N ARG A 90 2.21 20.74 8.91
CA ARG A 90 1.01 20.97 9.73
C ARG A 90 -0.24 21.26 8.93
N GLU A 91 -0.10 22.04 7.87
CA GLU A 91 -1.17 22.41 6.94
C GLU A 91 -0.58 22.41 5.54
N GLY A 92 -1.25 21.84 4.55
CA GLY A 92 -0.81 21.74 3.17
C GLY A 92 -0.22 20.38 2.82
N TYR A 93 0.71 20.34 1.88
CA TYR A 93 1.05 19.14 1.12
C TYR A 93 1.38 17.89 1.96
N MET A 94 2.32 17.98 2.90
CA MET A 94 2.69 16.83 3.73
C MET A 94 1.55 16.43 4.68
N ALA A 95 0.86 17.41 5.25
CA ALA A 95 -0.27 17.15 6.14
C ALA A 95 -1.41 16.44 5.39
N ASP A 96 -1.73 16.89 4.17
CA ASP A 96 -2.77 16.28 3.32
C ASP A 96 -2.39 14.85 2.94
N LEU A 97 -1.13 14.60 2.61
CA LEU A 97 -0.61 13.28 2.26
C LEU A 97 -0.67 12.31 3.45
N MET A 98 -0.31 12.79 4.65
CA MET A 98 -0.43 12.01 5.89
C MET A 98 -1.90 11.71 6.24
N GLN A 99 -2.79 12.68 6.02
CA GLN A 99 -4.22 12.49 6.23
C GLN A 99 -4.79 11.45 5.26
N GLU A 100 -4.41 11.49 3.99
CA GLU A 100 -4.82 10.49 3.00
C GLU A 100 -4.43 9.07 3.41
N VAL A 101 -3.18 8.89 3.86
CA VAL A 101 -2.72 7.58 4.36
C VAL A 101 -3.53 7.15 5.58
N ALA A 102 -3.74 8.04 6.54
CA ALA A 102 -4.48 7.74 7.76
C ALA A 102 -5.93 7.34 7.48
N ASP A 103 -6.64 8.11 6.64
CA ASP A 103 -8.03 7.85 6.29
C ASP A 103 -8.18 6.56 5.50
N THR A 104 -7.27 6.32 4.55
CA THR A 104 -7.27 5.10 3.73
C THR A 104 -7.02 3.85 4.58
N LEU A 105 -6.03 3.88 5.46
CA LEU A 105 -5.72 2.75 6.35
C LEU A 105 -6.83 2.50 7.37
N SER A 106 -7.46 3.57 7.86
CA SER A 106 -8.63 3.47 8.75
C SER A 106 -9.81 2.82 8.04
N ALA A 107 -10.11 3.23 6.81
CA ALA A 107 -11.16 2.64 6.00
C ALA A 107 -10.87 1.16 5.70
N PHE A 108 -9.64 0.84 5.29
CA PHE A 108 -9.21 -0.54 5.04
C PHE A 108 -9.36 -1.41 6.30
N HIS A 109 -8.90 -0.93 7.45
CA HIS A 109 -9.03 -1.67 8.70
C HIS A 109 -10.50 -1.89 9.09
N ALA A 110 -11.34 -0.88 8.97
CA ALA A 110 -12.78 -1.00 9.24
C ALA A 110 -13.43 -2.03 8.30
N ASP A 111 -13.11 -1.98 7.01
CA ASP A 111 -13.61 -2.90 6.00
C ASP A 111 -13.20 -4.36 6.28
N MET A 112 -11.96 -4.58 6.69
CA MET A 112 -11.41 -5.91 6.96
C MET A 112 -11.79 -6.47 8.34
N LYS A 113 -12.08 -5.63 9.32
CA LYS A 113 -12.31 -6.02 10.73
C LYS A 113 -13.48 -6.98 10.93
N GLY A 114 -14.48 -6.92 10.06
CA GLY A 114 -15.69 -7.76 10.16
C GLY A 114 -15.50 -9.21 9.73
N ASP A 115 -14.40 -9.53 9.05
CA ASP A 115 -14.13 -10.88 8.53
C ASP A 115 -13.05 -11.57 9.38
N SER A 116 -13.49 -12.30 10.41
CA SER A 116 -12.59 -13.07 11.28
C SER A 116 -11.90 -14.26 10.59
N THR A 117 -12.30 -14.59 9.36
CA THR A 117 -11.68 -15.67 8.58
C THR A 117 -10.43 -15.21 7.84
N LYS A 118 -10.20 -13.90 7.76
CA LYS A 118 -9.08 -13.31 7.07
C LYS A 118 -8.09 -12.70 8.06
N ASN A 119 -6.87 -13.19 8.03
CA ASN A 119 -5.75 -12.60 8.74
C ASN A 119 -4.95 -11.73 7.75
N TYR A 120 -4.61 -10.53 8.18
CA TYR A 120 -3.81 -9.62 7.39
C TYR A 120 -2.88 -8.78 8.26
N ILE A 121 -1.79 -8.36 7.66
CA ILE A 121 -0.87 -7.37 8.21
C ILE A 121 -0.57 -6.38 7.09
N VAL A 122 -0.81 -5.11 7.34
CA VAL A 122 -0.33 -4.02 6.51
C VAL A 122 0.98 -3.52 7.09
N VAL A 123 2.01 -3.48 6.27
CA VAL A 123 3.31 -2.92 6.61
C VAL A 123 3.48 -1.63 5.81
N VAL A 124 3.58 -0.51 6.50
CA VAL A 124 3.87 0.78 5.89
C VAL A 124 5.33 1.11 6.15
N MET A 125 6.08 1.36 5.10
CA MET A 125 7.50 1.66 5.17
C MET A 125 7.89 2.67 4.09
N SER A 126 8.95 3.41 4.33
CA SER A 126 9.56 4.29 3.33
C SER A 126 10.82 3.64 2.76
N GLU A 127 11.18 4.00 1.53
CA GLU A 127 12.42 3.59 0.87
C GLU A 127 13.63 4.41 1.33
N PHE A 128 13.41 5.58 1.94
CA PHE A 128 14.46 6.46 2.46
C PHE A 128 14.08 7.01 3.84
N GLY A 129 15.08 7.49 4.57
CA GLY A 129 14.91 8.25 5.79
C GLY A 129 15.11 9.75 5.57
N ARG A 130 14.81 10.54 6.59
CA ARG A 130 15.00 11.99 6.60
C ARG A 130 15.93 12.40 7.74
N ILE A 131 16.61 13.53 7.55
CA ILE A 131 17.26 14.24 8.66
C ILE A 131 16.18 14.83 9.57
N CYS A 132 16.54 15.01 10.84
CA CYS A 132 15.60 15.45 11.88
C CYS A 132 15.35 16.95 11.96
N PHE A 133 15.96 17.75 11.09
CA PHE A 133 15.83 19.21 11.08
C PHE A 133 15.49 19.75 9.67
N GLU A 134 14.87 20.92 9.67
CA GLU A 134 14.49 21.63 8.45
C GLU A 134 15.72 22.16 7.71
N ASN A 135 15.70 22.03 6.39
CA ASN A 135 16.71 22.60 5.52
C ASN A 135 16.40 24.07 5.15
N ALA A 136 17.29 24.72 4.38
CA ALA A 136 17.15 26.13 4.01
C ALA A 136 15.94 26.45 3.09
N THR A 137 15.25 25.44 2.59
CA THR A 137 14.11 25.56 1.68
C THR A 137 12.78 25.13 2.32
N ALA A 138 12.71 25.11 3.65
CA ALA A 138 11.52 24.69 4.41
C ALA A 138 11.05 23.26 4.09
N GLY A 139 11.99 22.39 3.80
CA GLY A 139 11.81 20.95 3.63
C GLY A 139 12.77 20.16 4.52
N THR A 140 12.97 18.90 4.22
CA THR A 140 13.99 18.07 4.85
C THR A 140 14.78 17.31 3.79
N ASP A 141 16.07 17.08 4.04
CA ASP A 141 16.88 16.27 3.15
C ASP A 141 16.89 14.80 3.60
N HIS A 142 17.40 13.90 2.75
CA HIS A 142 17.54 12.49 3.10
C HIS A 142 18.48 12.31 4.28
N GLY A 143 18.17 11.36 5.13
CA GLY A 143 18.95 11.00 6.32
C GLY A 143 18.59 9.62 6.82
N HIS A 144 18.78 9.39 8.11
CA HIS A 144 18.62 8.07 8.73
C HIS A 144 17.30 7.93 9.52
N GLY A 145 16.60 9.04 9.79
CA GLY A 145 15.34 9.01 10.54
C GLY A 145 14.20 8.43 9.72
N GLY A 146 13.52 7.44 10.25
CA GLY A 146 12.38 6.83 9.59
C GLY A 146 11.54 6.02 10.57
N LEU A 147 10.40 5.55 10.09
CA LEU A 147 9.52 4.68 10.86
C LEU A 147 8.92 3.60 9.97
N MET A 148 8.48 2.54 10.62
CA MET A 148 7.65 1.49 10.02
C MET A 148 6.38 1.39 10.86
N MET A 149 5.22 1.32 10.20
CA MET A 149 3.95 1.08 10.89
C MET A 149 3.42 -0.30 10.56
N LEU A 150 2.82 -0.95 11.54
CA LEU A 150 2.13 -2.22 11.39
C LEU A 150 0.67 -2.05 11.78
N LEU A 151 -0.22 -2.49 10.90
CA LEU A 151 -1.67 -2.51 11.13
C LEU A 151 -2.20 -3.90 10.79
N GLY A 152 -3.03 -4.49 11.64
CA GLY A 152 -3.63 -5.80 11.37
C GLY A 152 -4.59 -6.23 12.45
N ASN A 153 -5.36 -7.28 12.17
CA ASN A 153 -6.36 -7.77 13.11
C ASN A 153 -5.80 -8.63 14.25
N ASN A 154 -4.55 -9.11 14.13
CA ASN A 154 -3.87 -9.92 15.14
C ASN A 154 -2.58 -9.27 15.66
N ILE A 155 -2.46 -7.95 15.53
CA ILE A 155 -1.32 -7.19 16.05
C ILE A 155 -1.67 -6.70 17.45
N ASP A 156 -0.78 -6.94 18.40
CA ASP A 156 -0.80 -6.33 19.72
C ASP A 156 -0.29 -4.87 19.62
N GLY A 157 -1.19 -4.00 19.16
CA GLY A 157 -0.91 -2.62 18.81
C GLY A 157 -0.93 -1.64 19.99
N GLY A 158 -0.98 -0.35 19.66
CA GLY A 158 -1.04 0.72 20.66
C GLY A 158 0.30 1.02 21.33
N ARG A 159 1.41 0.60 20.75
CA ARG A 159 2.77 0.80 21.28
C ARG A 159 3.77 1.19 20.21
N VAL A 160 4.81 1.87 20.63
CA VAL A 160 5.99 2.21 19.82
C VAL A 160 7.16 1.36 20.31
N LEU A 161 7.81 0.67 19.39
CA LEU A 161 9.03 -0.10 19.65
C LEU A 161 10.21 0.69 19.10
N THR A 162 11.10 1.13 19.99
CA THR A 162 12.27 1.93 19.59
C THR A 162 13.37 1.85 20.65
N ASN A 163 14.61 2.03 20.22
CA ASN A 163 15.75 2.44 21.05
C ASN A 163 16.00 3.92 20.77
N TRP A 164 15.10 4.76 21.26
CA TRP A 164 15.13 6.20 20.98
C TRP A 164 16.40 6.85 21.56
N PRO A 165 17.33 7.37 20.73
CA PRO A 165 18.58 7.94 21.21
C PRO A 165 18.43 9.37 21.76
N GLY A 166 17.40 10.10 21.33
CA GLY A 166 17.24 11.52 21.54
C GLY A 166 17.34 12.32 20.24
N LEU A 167 17.32 13.65 20.37
CA LEU A 167 17.50 14.63 19.28
C LEU A 167 18.59 15.67 19.64
N GLY A 168 19.39 15.41 20.65
CA GLY A 168 20.56 16.26 20.95
C GLY A 168 21.68 16.03 19.93
N ASP A 169 22.55 17.02 19.75
CA ASP A 169 23.63 16.94 18.75
C ASP A 169 24.50 15.68 18.88
N ASP A 170 24.71 15.20 20.14
CA ASP A 170 25.47 13.98 20.42
C ASP A 170 24.66 12.69 20.23
N ASP A 171 23.33 12.78 20.08
CA ASP A 171 22.44 11.64 19.92
C ASP A 171 22.20 11.27 18.44
N LEU A 172 22.51 12.20 17.55
CA LEU A 172 22.24 12.05 16.12
C LEU A 172 23.26 11.13 15.45
N PHE A 173 22.78 10.13 14.71
CA PHE A 173 23.63 9.26 13.92
C PHE A 173 24.28 10.05 12.78
N GLN A 174 25.61 10.21 12.79
CA GLN A 174 26.39 11.00 11.83
C GLN A 174 25.94 12.48 11.73
N GLY A 175 25.35 13.03 12.81
CA GLY A 175 24.87 14.42 12.82
C GLY A 175 23.55 14.66 12.08
N GLN A 176 22.75 13.62 11.86
CA GLN A 176 21.51 13.67 11.09
C GLN A 176 20.31 13.13 11.89
#